data_656825e85b7b73f6ead6ea59bbe043c3
#
_entry.id   656825e85b7b73f6ead6ea59bbe043c3
#
_cell.length_a   1.000
_cell.length_b   1.000
_cell.length_c   1.000
_cell.angle_alpha   90.00
_cell.angle_beta   90.00
_cell.angle_gamma   90.00
#
_symmetry.space_group_name_H-M   'P 1'
#
loop_
_entity.id
_entity.type
_entity.pdbx_description
1 polymer ?
#
loop_
_entity_poly.entity_id
_entity_poly.type
_entity_poly.pdbx_seq_one_letter_code
_entity_poly.pdbx_strand_id
1 'polypeptide(L)'
;VVTERFEVIKDYIPDAFYKRLILAVTDDGNGNYVGSPDNVAVFYYSKNTQNAFYAVHHMLQKVNAAGAELTQDESGNYINYTESDALTEGIGDIGSTHDIVPQTFSGFTVYGTGYIKHSGPTQLLDAETNPHFTITVQAQGTELYIFYTRNTQSYKVYYLKYGTDISNLPQLSDTSPGVLLP
;
A
#
# COMPACT_ATOMS: atom_id res chain seq x y z
N VAL A 1 -15.87 10.29 7.68
CA VAL A 1 -15.34 9.14 8.42
C VAL A 1 -13.83 9.24 8.42
N VAL A 2 -13.22 9.11 9.60
CA VAL A 2 -11.77 9.06 9.76
C VAL A 2 -11.42 7.68 10.31
N THR A 3 -10.30 7.14 9.88
CA THR A 3 -9.77 5.89 10.41
C THR A 3 -8.51 6.21 11.21
N GLU A 4 -8.55 5.92 12.51
CA GLU A 4 -7.40 6.05 13.39
C GLU A 4 -6.78 4.67 13.61
N ARG A 5 -5.46 4.63 13.61
CA ARG A 5 -4.67 3.43 13.84
C ARG A 5 -4.14 3.40 15.26
N PHE A 6 -3.90 2.19 15.76
CA PHE A 6 -3.26 2.01 17.04
C PHE A 6 -1.79 2.46 17.00
N GLU A 7 -1.27 2.84 18.14
CA GLU A 7 0.15 3.06 18.35
C GLU A 7 0.80 1.77 18.87
N VAL A 8 1.99 1.45 18.36
CA VAL A 8 2.72 0.26 18.79
C VAL A 8 3.30 0.47 20.19
N ILE A 9 2.84 -0.33 21.15
CA ILE A 9 3.38 -0.36 22.50
C ILE A 9 4.05 -1.72 22.71
N LYS A 10 5.35 -1.72 23.01
CA LYS A 10 6.11 -2.95 23.25
C LYS A 10 5.45 -3.84 24.31
N ASP A 11 5.35 -5.12 24.02
CA ASP A 11 4.76 -6.14 24.89
C ASP A 11 3.25 -5.96 25.17
N TYR A 12 2.55 -5.14 24.37
CA TYR A 12 1.11 -4.95 24.47
C TYR A 12 0.42 -5.17 23.13
N ILE A 13 -0.79 -5.73 23.20
CA ILE A 13 -1.67 -5.90 22.04
C ILE A 13 -2.86 -4.95 22.17
N PRO A 14 -3.19 -4.16 21.15
CA PRO A 14 -4.39 -3.33 21.14
C PRO A 14 -5.64 -4.19 20.95
N ASP A 15 -6.78 -3.67 21.42
CA ASP A 15 -8.10 -4.28 21.22
C ASP A 15 -8.57 -4.26 19.76
N ALA A 16 -7.97 -3.40 18.93
CA ALA A 16 -8.23 -3.30 17.50
C ALA A 16 -7.01 -2.67 16.79
N PHE A 17 -6.79 -3.00 15.50
CA PHE A 17 -5.74 -2.39 14.67
C PHE A 17 -6.11 -1.01 14.17
N TYR A 18 -7.39 -0.77 14.00
CA TYR A 18 -7.92 0.54 13.63
C TYR A 18 -9.31 0.73 14.22
N LYS A 19 -9.70 1.97 14.42
CA LYS A 19 -11.06 2.36 14.79
C LYS A 19 -11.57 3.42 13.83
N ARG A 20 -12.77 3.19 13.31
CA ARG A 20 -13.46 4.17 12.47
C ARG A 20 -14.28 5.10 13.32
N LEU A 21 -14.13 6.40 13.07
CA LEU A 21 -14.90 7.46 13.69
C LEU A 21 -15.79 8.13 12.64
N ILE A 22 -17.06 8.22 12.93
CA ILE A 22 -17.95 9.14 12.22
C ILE A 22 -17.84 10.45 12.97
N LEU A 23 -17.14 11.42 12.38
CA LEU A 23 -16.94 12.72 13.02
C LEU A 23 -18.29 13.43 13.14
N ALA A 24 -18.68 13.73 14.36
CA ALA A 24 -19.75 14.64 14.65
C ALA A 24 -19.24 16.07 14.61
N VAL A 25 -20.05 16.98 14.09
CA VAL A 25 -19.77 18.41 14.06
C VAL A 25 -20.92 19.14 14.76
N THR A 26 -20.61 20.19 15.47
CA THR A 26 -21.57 21.10 16.09
C THR A 26 -21.44 22.48 15.49
N ASP A 27 -22.57 23.17 15.27
CA ASP A 27 -22.60 24.58 14.91
C ASP A 27 -22.20 25.42 16.15
N ASP A 28 -21.23 26.31 15.99
CA ASP A 28 -20.78 27.23 17.06
C ASP A 28 -21.76 28.41 17.30
N GLY A 29 -22.89 28.42 16.60
CA GLY A 29 -23.89 29.49 16.66
C GLY A 29 -23.57 30.69 15.78
N ASN A 30 -22.44 30.68 15.07
CA ASN A 30 -22.01 31.72 14.14
C ASN A 30 -21.99 31.22 12.68
N GLY A 31 -22.52 30.03 12.45
CA GLY A 31 -22.53 29.37 11.14
C GLY A 31 -21.22 28.61 10.80
N ASN A 32 -20.31 28.44 11.76
CA ASN A 32 -19.13 27.59 11.58
C ASN A 32 -19.36 26.23 12.23
N TYR A 33 -18.87 25.18 11.58
CA TYR A 33 -18.93 23.82 12.11
C TYR A 33 -17.60 23.47 12.79
N VAL A 34 -17.67 23.12 14.04
CA VAL A 34 -16.52 22.65 14.83
C VAL A 34 -16.65 21.17 15.17
N GLY A 35 -15.54 20.47 15.27
CA GLY A 35 -15.55 19.06 15.67
C GLY A 35 -16.07 18.87 17.11
N SER A 36 -16.91 17.86 17.30
CA SER A 36 -17.37 17.52 18.65
C SER A 36 -16.20 17.05 19.52
N PRO A 37 -16.15 17.42 20.82
CA PRO A 37 -15.19 16.86 21.76
C PRO A 37 -15.33 15.35 21.96
N ASP A 38 -16.47 14.75 21.57
CA ASP A 38 -16.71 13.32 21.62
C ASP A 38 -16.07 12.55 20.45
N ASN A 39 -15.41 13.24 19.52
CA ASN A 39 -14.66 12.64 18.43
C ASN A 39 -13.34 12.04 18.95
N VAL A 40 -13.41 10.98 19.72
CA VAL A 40 -12.28 10.31 20.36
C VAL A 40 -12.21 8.84 19.96
N ALA A 41 -11.05 8.39 19.47
CA ALA A 41 -10.75 6.97 19.35
C ALA A 41 -9.93 6.52 20.57
N VAL A 42 -10.41 5.51 21.27
CA VAL A 42 -9.71 4.94 22.43
C VAL A 42 -9.28 3.53 22.09
N PHE A 43 -7.97 3.26 22.18
CA PHE A 43 -7.42 1.91 22.07
C PHE A 43 -7.07 1.40 23.47
N TYR A 44 -7.56 0.20 23.80
CA TYR A 44 -7.22 -0.49 25.04
C TYR A 44 -6.13 -1.51 24.74
N TYR A 45 -5.12 -1.58 25.60
CA TYR A 45 -3.99 -2.47 25.44
C TYR A 45 -3.94 -3.53 26.53
N SER A 46 -3.78 -4.78 26.11
CA SER A 46 -3.53 -5.91 27.01
C SER A 46 -2.07 -6.30 26.94
N LYS A 47 -1.44 -6.56 28.08
CA LYS A 47 -0.06 -7.06 28.12
C LYS A 47 0.02 -8.45 27.47
N ASN A 48 0.85 -8.59 26.47
CA ASN A 48 1.10 -9.86 25.81
C ASN A 48 2.59 -9.97 25.45
N THR A 49 3.22 -11.03 25.88
CA THR A 49 4.64 -11.32 25.63
C THR A 49 4.84 -12.48 24.66
N GLN A 50 3.76 -13.09 24.18
CA GLN A 50 3.83 -14.28 23.32
C GLN A 50 3.48 -13.95 21.86
N ASN A 51 2.63 -12.94 21.61
CA ASN A 51 2.17 -12.58 20.28
C ASN A 51 2.58 -11.15 19.93
N ALA A 52 2.73 -10.89 18.65
CA ALA A 52 2.94 -9.55 18.13
C ALA A 52 2.11 -9.34 16.87
N PHE A 53 1.93 -8.08 16.46
CA PHE A 53 1.24 -7.75 15.24
C PHE A 53 2.15 -7.86 14.03
N TYR A 54 1.54 -8.04 12.87
CA TYR A 54 2.18 -7.79 11.58
C TYR A 54 1.23 -7.01 10.66
N ALA A 55 1.80 -6.23 9.76
CA ALA A 55 1.08 -5.47 8.76
C ALA A 55 1.73 -5.65 7.38
N VAL A 56 0.90 -5.70 6.34
CA VAL A 56 1.36 -5.77 4.95
C VAL A 56 0.85 -4.54 4.21
N HIS A 57 1.79 -3.72 3.78
CA HIS A 57 1.55 -2.49 3.03
C HIS A 57 1.66 -2.77 1.54
N HIS A 58 0.67 -2.38 0.77
CA HIS A 58 0.65 -2.54 -0.68
C HIS A 58 0.97 -1.19 -1.34
N MET A 59 2.16 -1.09 -1.93
CA MET A 59 2.73 0.13 -2.48
C MET A 59 2.54 0.18 -4.00
N LEU A 60 1.62 1.02 -4.47
CA LEU A 60 1.29 1.14 -5.89
C LEU A 60 2.12 2.23 -6.56
N GLN A 61 2.73 1.93 -7.72
CA GLN A 61 3.47 2.90 -8.50
C GLN A 61 2.58 4.07 -8.94
N LYS A 62 3.06 5.30 -8.72
CA LYS A 62 2.38 6.53 -9.13
C LYS A 62 2.31 6.64 -10.65
N VAL A 63 1.30 7.33 -11.17
CA VAL A 63 1.12 7.53 -12.63
C VAL A 63 2.33 8.21 -13.27
N ASN A 64 2.89 9.21 -12.61
CA ASN A 64 4.00 10.03 -13.12
C ASN A 64 5.33 9.66 -12.46
N ALA A 65 5.49 8.41 -12.01
CA ALA A 65 6.75 7.96 -11.45
C ALA A 65 7.84 7.95 -12.55
N ALA A 66 9.04 8.44 -12.20
CA ALA A 66 10.18 8.45 -13.12
C ALA A 66 10.70 7.04 -13.45
N GLY A 67 10.31 6.04 -12.67
CA GLY A 67 10.71 4.64 -12.84
C GLY A 67 10.06 3.75 -11.78
N ALA A 68 10.55 2.53 -11.66
CA ALA A 68 10.10 1.56 -10.66
C ALA A 68 11.05 1.48 -9.45
N GLU A 69 12.09 2.30 -9.40
CA GLU A 69 13.10 2.28 -8.36
C GLU A 69 12.48 2.59 -6.99
N LEU A 70 12.95 1.88 -5.99
CA LEU A 70 12.50 1.97 -4.60
C LEU A 70 13.24 3.10 -3.85
N THR A 71 13.34 4.28 -4.48
CA THR A 71 14.00 5.46 -3.93
C THR A 71 13.14 6.11 -2.86
N GLN A 72 13.74 6.45 -1.73
CA GLN A 72 13.10 7.17 -0.62
C GLN A 72 13.54 8.64 -0.58
N ASP A 73 12.66 9.51 -0.09
CA ASP A 73 12.98 10.88 0.27
C ASP A 73 13.68 10.95 1.65
N GLU A 74 14.05 12.14 2.10
CA GLU A 74 14.70 12.38 3.39
C GLU A 74 13.84 11.96 4.61
N SER A 75 12.52 11.84 4.41
CA SER A 75 11.56 11.38 5.41
C SER A 75 11.32 9.87 5.37
N GLY A 76 11.95 9.15 4.43
CA GLY A 76 11.82 7.71 4.27
C GLY A 76 10.59 7.28 3.45
N ASN A 77 9.87 8.20 2.79
CA ASN A 77 8.75 7.86 1.94
C ASN A 77 9.23 7.47 0.53
N TYR A 78 8.63 6.44 -0.05
CA TYR A 78 8.94 6.01 -1.42
C TYR A 78 8.39 7.01 -2.44
N ILE A 79 9.28 7.73 -3.14
CA ILE A 79 8.91 8.83 -4.04
C ILE A 79 8.09 8.38 -5.25
N ASN A 80 8.34 7.17 -5.77
CA ASN A 80 7.67 6.60 -6.94
C ASN A 80 6.40 5.82 -6.60
N TYR A 81 6.07 5.63 -5.31
CA TYR A 81 4.97 4.80 -4.87
C TYR A 81 4.04 5.55 -3.92
N THR A 82 2.82 5.07 -3.82
CA THR A 82 1.84 5.48 -2.82
C THR A 82 1.22 4.25 -2.20
N GLU A 83 0.95 4.31 -0.91
CA GLU A 83 0.28 3.21 -0.21
C GLU A 83 -1.17 3.11 -0.68
N SER A 84 -1.62 1.88 -0.89
CA SER A 84 -3.00 1.53 -1.17
C SER A 84 -3.82 1.53 0.13
N ASP A 85 -5.12 1.81 0.04
CA ASP A 85 -6.06 1.65 1.17
C ASP A 85 -6.27 0.18 1.58
N ALA A 86 -5.77 -0.77 0.79
CA ALA A 86 -5.83 -2.20 1.06
C ALA A 86 -4.68 -2.62 1.97
N LEU A 87 -4.87 -2.50 3.27
CA LEU A 87 -3.93 -2.97 4.28
C LEU A 87 -4.33 -4.35 4.77
N THR A 88 -3.36 -5.26 4.89
CA THR A 88 -3.54 -6.55 5.54
C THR A 88 -2.86 -6.54 6.90
N GLU A 89 -3.60 -6.85 7.95
CA GLU A 89 -3.08 -6.86 9.32
C GLU A 89 -3.41 -8.19 10.00
N GLY A 90 -2.55 -8.61 10.91
CA GLY A 90 -2.72 -9.83 11.68
C GLY A 90 -1.94 -9.82 12.99
N ILE A 91 -2.22 -10.82 13.82
CA ILE A 91 -1.46 -11.14 15.04
C ILE A 91 -0.93 -12.56 14.87
N GLY A 92 0.33 -12.76 15.22
CA GLY A 92 0.96 -14.08 15.23
C GLY A 92 1.83 -14.29 16.46
N ASP A 93 2.14 -15.53 16.76
CA ASP A 93 3.08 -15.86 17.83
C ASP A 93 4.48 -15.33 17.47
N ILE A 94 5.16 -14.77 18.44
CA ILE A 94 6.53 -14.28 18.23
C ILE A 94 7.42 -15.45 17.81
N GLY A 95 8.12 -15.26 16.68
CA GLY A 95 8.95 -16.30 16.04
C GLY A 95 8.19 -17.18 15.04
N SER A 96 6.85 -17.09 14.95
CA SER A 96 6.11 -17.80 13.89
C SER A 96 6.36 -17.18 12.52
N THR A 97 6.24 -17.99 11.47
CA THR A 97 6.35 -17.57 10.08
C THR A 97 4.99 -17.56 9.41
N HIS A 98 4.75 -16.55 8.56
CA HIS A 98 3.54 -16.42 7.77
C HIS A 98 3.90 -16.18 6.31
N ASP A 99 3.30 -16.95 5.40
CA ASP A 99 3.42 -16.73 3.98
C ASP A 99 2.36 -15.73 3.51
N ILE A 100 2.82 -14.62 3.01
CA ILE A 100 1.98 -13.52 2.54
C ILE A 100 1.83 -13.63 1.02
N VAL A 101 0.60 -13.85 0.58
CA VAL A 101 0.26 -13.83 -0.84
C VAL A 101 -0.03 -12.38 -1.25
N PRO A 102 0.68 -11.83 -2.26
CA PRO A 102 0.40 -10.50 -2.77
C PRO A 102 -1.04 -10.36 -3.25
N GLN A 103 -1.67 -9.24 -2.95
CA GLN A 103 -2.99 -8.93 -3.49
C GLN A 103 -2.91 -8.63 -5.00
N THR A 104 -4.03 -8.81 -5.69
CA THR A 104 -4.15 -8.46 -7.11
C THR A 104 -4.77 -7.07 -7.25
N PHE A 105 -4.07 -6.16 -7.92
CA PHE A 105 -4.57 -4.84 -8.28
C PHE A 105 -4.70 -4.73 -9.81
N SER A 106 -5.87 -4.29 -10.27
CA SER A 106 -6.11 -4.10 -11.72
C SER A 106 -5.13 -3.08 -12.29
N GLY A 107 -4.44 -3.43 -13.36
CA GLY A 107 -3.44 -2.57 -14.01
C GLY A 107 -2.07 -2.56 -13.34
N PHE A 108 -1.81 -3.49 -12.41
CA PHE A 108 -0.51 -3.59 -11.74
C PHE A 108 0.02 -5.02 -11.74
N THR A 109 1.34 -5.12 -11.64
CA THR A 109 2.07 -6.39 -11.46
C THR A 109 3.00 -6.24 -10.25
N VAL A 110 3.12 -7.30 -9.45
CA VAL A 110 4.06 -7.32 -8.32
C VAL A 110 5.47 -7.08 -8.83
N TYR A 111 6.21 -6.15 -8.21
CA TYR A 111 7.56 -5.79 -8.64
C TYR A 111 8.61 -6.88 -8.37
N GLY A 112 8.24 -7.89 -7.62
CA GLY A 112 9.13 -9.01 -7.34
C GLY A 112 10.03 -8.82 -6.11
N THR A 113 10.09 -7.62 -5.53
CA THR A 113 10.89 -7.32 -4.35
C THR A 113 9.99 -6.75 -3.26
N GLY A 114 10.10 -7.25 -2.05
CA GLY A 114 9.43 -6.72 -0.87
C GLY A 114 10.45 -6.26 0.17
N TYR A 115 10.02 -5.40 1.07
CA TYR A 115 10.82 -4.97 2.20
C TYR A 115 10.15 -5.37 3.49
N ILE A 116 10.91 -6.00 4.39
CA ILE A 116 10.49 -6.15 5.78
C ILE A 116 11.13 -5.02 6.58
N LYS A 117 10.27 -4.28 7.28
CA LYS A 117 10.68 -3.32 8.28
C LYS A 117 10.32 -3.89 9.65
N HIS A 118 11.33 -4.24 10.41
CA HIS A 118 11.19 -4.38 11.85
C HIS A 118 11.42 -3.01 12.49
N SER A 119 11.20 -2.85 13.77
CA SER A 119 11.65 -1.64 14.51
C SER A 119 13.19 -1.62 14.56
N GLY A 120 13.81 -1.49 13.41
CA GLY A 120 15.24 -1.63 13.14
C GLY A 120 15.52 -1.39 11.65
N PRO A 121 16.72 -1.72 11.15
CA PRO A 121 17.06 -1.51 9.75
C PRO A 121 16.15 -2.32 8.83
N THR A 122 15.73 -1.71 7.73
CA THR A 122 14.92 -2.35 6.69
C THR A 122 15.69 -3.51 6.07
N GLN A 123 15.08 -4.68 6.03
CA GLN A 123 15.63 -5.85 5.36
C GLN A 123 14.99 -6.00 3.97
N LEU A 124 15.81 -6.07 2.93
CA LEU A 124 15.36 -6.37 1.57
C LEU A 124 15.01 -7.86 1.46
N LEU A 125 13.80 -8.15 0.99
CA LEU A 125 13.41 -9.49 0.56
C LEU A 125 13.57 -9.59 -0.96
N ASP A 126 14.38 -10.54 -1.40
CA ASP A 126 14.53 -10.86 -2.80
C ASP A 126 13.42 -11.84 -3.22
N ALA A 127 12.58 -11.44 -4.16
CA ALA A 127 11.49 -12.25 -4.66
C ALA A 127 11.93 -13.39 -5.59
N GLU A 128 13.13 -13.34 -6.16
CA GLU A 128 13.66 -14.47 -6.93
C GLU A 128 13.93 -15.68 -6.02
N THR A 129 14.30 -15.42 -4.77
CA THR A 129 14.54 -16.45 -3.76
C THR A 129 13.31 -16.77 -2.90
N ASN A 130 12.29 -15.89 -2.92
CA ASN A 130 11.08 -16.06 -2.11
C ASN A 130 9.84 -15.53 -2.84
N PRO A 131 9.23 -16.33 -3.77
CA PRO A 131 8.04 -15.94 -4.51
C PRO A 131 6.81 -15.74 -3.61
N HIS A 132 6.86 -16.25 -2.39
CA HIS A 132 5.91 -16.02 -1.33
C HIS A 132 6.60 -15.19 -0.27
N PHE A 133 6.21 -13.94 -0.10
CA PHE A 133 6.79 -13.08 0.92
C PHE A 133 6.58 -13.66 2.31
N THR A 134 7.56 -14.44 2.79
CA THR A 134 7.50 -15.04 4.12
C THR A 134 8.00 -14.04 5.15
N ILE A 135 7.19 -13.74 6.16
CA ILE A 135 7.57 -12.92 7.30
C ILE A 135 7.71 -13.74 8.55
N THR A 136 8.62 -13.33 9.45
CA THR A 136 8.72 -13.87 10.82
C THR A 136 8.23 -12.79 11.78
N VAL A 137 7.24 -13.12 12.61
CA VAL A 137 6.68 -12.19 13.58
C VAL A 137 7.70 -11.87 14.67
N GLN A 138 8.00 -10.58 14.86
CA GLN A 138 8.95 -10.08 15.84
C GLN A 138 8.22 -9.41 17.01
N ALA A 139 8.82 -9.45 18.20
CA ALA A 139 8.24 -8.92 19.43
C ALA A 139 7.85 -7.44 19.35
N GLN A 140 8.54 -6.66 18.51
CA GLN A 140 8.29 -5.23 18.27
C GLN A 140 7.33 -4.97 17.10
N GLY A 141 6.75 -6.03 16.52
CA GLY A 141 5.94 -5.97 15.32
C GLY A 141 6.76 -6.23 14.05
N THR A 142 6.05 -6.52 12.96
CA THR A 142 6.65 -6.79 11.64
C THR A 142 5.82 -6.08 10.57
N GLU A 143 6.46 -5.27 9.75
CA GLU A 143 5.83 -4.61 8.60
C GLU A 143 6.46 -5.11 7.31
N LEU A 144 5.63 -5.56 6.37
CA LEU A 144 6.04 -5.97 5.03
C LEU A 144 5.52 -4.95 4.02
N TYR A 145 6.39 -4.47 3.15
CA TYR A 145 6.03 -3.58 2.04
C TYR A 145 6.14 -4.36 0.73
N ILE A 146 5.03 -4.53 0.02
CA ILE A 146 4.97 -5.16 -1.30
C ILE A 146 4.76 -4.07 -2.34
N PHE A 147 5.61 -4.04 -3.36
CA PHE A 147 5.58 -3.02 -4.41
C PHE A 147 4.93 -3.57 -5.69
N TYR A 148 4.16 -2.73 -6.35
CA TYR A 148 3.44 -3.06 -7.57
C TYR A 148 3.74 -2.01 -8.64
N THR A 149 4.25 -2.45 -9.78
CA THR A 149 4.48 -1.60 -10.95
C THR A 149 3.25 -1.52 -11.82
N ARG A 150 3.03 -0.37 -12.46
CA ARG A 150 1.95 -0.21 -13.43
C ARG A 150 2.22 -0.99 -14.69
N ASN A 151 1.20 -1.69 -15.17
CA ASN A 151 1.24 -2.32 -16.48
C ASN A 151 1.25 -1.24 -17.57
N THR A 152 2.16 -1.38 -18.52
CA THR A 152 2.21 -0.50 -19.68
C THR A 152 1.22 -0.98 -20.73
N GLN A 153 0.50 -0.03 -21.35
CA GLN A 153 -0.39 -0.28 -22.48
C GLN A 153 0.13 0.45 -23.70
N SER A 154 0.18 -0.24 -24.82
CA SER A 154 0.52 0.36 -26.10
C SER A 154 -0.72 0.97 -26.75
N TYR A 155 -0.57 2.12 -27.36
CA TYR A 155 -1.62 2.70 -28.20
C TYR A 155 -1.01 3.28 -29.49
N LYS A 156 -1.84 3.37 -30.52
CA LYS A 156 -1.48 4.03 -31.77
C LYS A 156 -2.35 5.27 -31.94
N VAL A 157 -1.76 6.35 -32.37
CA VAL A 157 -2.46 7.57 -32.78
C VAL A 157 -2.40 7.68 -34.31
N TYR A 158 -3.57 7.80 -34.91
CA TYR A 158 -3.69 8.01 -36.35
C TYR A 158 -4.17 9.44 -36.60
N TYR A 159 -3.42 10.18 -37.39
CA TYR A 159 -3.80 11.50 -37.86
C TYR A 159 -4.45 11.31 -39.24
N LEU A 160 -5.78 11.39 -39.32
CA LEU A 160 -6.53 11.09 -40.51
C LEU A 160 -7.11 12.38 -41.10
N LYS A 161 -7.13 12.42 -42.44
CA LYS A 161 -7.86 13.49 -43.13
C LYS A 161 -9.38 13.29 -42.93
N TYR A 162 -10.13 14.38 -42.77
CA TYR A 162 -11.56 14.30 -42.63
C TYR A 162 -12.21 13.47 -43.77
N GLY A 163 -13.09 12.57 -43.43
CA GLY A 163 -13.75 11.67 -44.38
C GLY A 163 -12.98 10.36 -44.68
N THR A 164 -11.81 10.10 -44.03
CA THR A 164 -11.13 8.83 -44.16
C THR A 164 -11.96 7.71 -43.50
N ASP A 165 -12.16 6.60 -44.24
CA ASP A 165 -12.79 5.40 -43.68
C ASP A 165 -11.87 4.74 -42.66
N ILE A 166 -12.35 4.61 -41.40
CA ILE A 166 -11.60 4.05 -40.27
C ILE A 166 -11.81 2.53 -40.11
N SER A 167 -12.72 1.93 -40.85
CA SER A 167 -13.05 0.49 -40.71
C SER A 167 -11.89 -0.45 -41.07
N ASN A 168 -10.93 0.01 -41.83
CA ASN A 168 -9.77 -0.76 -42.28
C ASN A 168 -8.45 -0.37 -41.57
N LEU A 169 -8.50 0.36 -40.46
CA LEU A 169 -7.29 0.64 -39.70
C LEU A 169 -6.68 -0.64 -39.13
N PRO A 170 -5.33 -0.78 -39.19
CA PRO A 170 -4.66 -1.94 -38.61
C PRO A 170 -4.98 -2.08 -37.12
N GLN A 171 -5.39 -3.26 -36.70
CA GLN A 171 -5.54 -3.59 -35.29
C GLN A 171 -4.17 -3.57 -34.59
N LEU A 172 -4.10 -3.10 -33.35
CA LEU A 172 -2.92 -3.26 -32.52
C LEU A 172 -2.71 -4.75 -32.24
N SER A 173 -1.54 -5.27 -32.58
CA SER A 173 -1.12 -6.58 -32.07
C SER A 173 -0.63 -6.43 -30.65
N ASP A 174 -0.99 -7.35 -29.76
CA ASP A 174 -0.57 -7.37 -28.34
C ASP A 174 0.96 -7.48 -28.14
N THR A 175 1.72 -7.63 -29.22
CA THR A 175 3.17 -7.82 -29.20
C THR A 175 3.98 -6.54 -29.53
N SER A 176 3.33 -5.42 -29.78
CA SER A 176 4.06 -4.18 -30.07
C SER A 176 4.60 -3.57 -28.76
N PRO A 177 5.94 -3.33 -28.65
CA PRO A 177 6.47 -2.63 -27.49
C PRO A 177 5.88 -1.23 -27.43
N GLY A 178 5.43 -0.83 -26.23
CA GLY A 178 4.85 0.48 -26.00
C GLY A 178 5.88 1.59 -26.30
N VAL A 179 5.52 2.47 -27.22
CA VAL A 179 6.28 3.71 -27.43
C VAL A 179 5.50 4.80 -26.70
N LEU A 180 6.09 5.32 -25.62
CA LEU A 180 5.66 6.59 -25.06
C LEU A 180 6.05 7.66 -26.07
N LEU A 181 5.06 8.27 -26.71
CA LEU A 181 5.30 9.48 -27.49
C LEU A 181 5.54 10.66 -26.54
N PRO A 182 6.50 11.53 -26.83
CA PRO A 182 6.83 12.71 -26.04
C PRO A 182 5.64 13.69 -25.91
#